data_759ff74a571b224a4d5e3d1ddc142257
#
_entry.id   759ff74a571b224a4d5e3d1ddc142257
#
_cell.length_a   1.000
_cell.length_b   1.000
_cell.length_c   1.000
_cell.angle_alpha   90.00
_cell.angle_beta   90.00
_cell.angle_gamma   90.00
#
_symmetry.space_group_name_H-M   'P 1'
#
loop_
_entity.id
_entity.type
_entity.pdbx_description
1 polymer ?
#
loop_
_entity_poly.entity_id
_entity_poly.type
_entity_poly.pdbx_seq_one_letter_code
_entity_poly.pdbx_strand_id
1 'polypeptide(L)'
;MAFDRTTSQVLFDNGTHKCISFTSLVKGEGVQANQFLILDHERAAVLDPGGDLTYVPLTMELNKYTRLTNLDYVIASHQDPDIITSMPRWLVYTEAKVVASKLWARFLPHLNSAFMSDRMKGGWLERLIELPDHGGIIPLGESRIIVVPAHFLHSVGNFQFYDPIAKILFSGDMGASMVEDAAKPLENFAAHIPKMKSFHQRYMCSNKVIRLWVNMVRTMDIEMIVPQHGTPFIGKEQINQFLDWIETLECGIDLMDETVFTCPE
;
A
#
# COMPACT_ATOMS: atom_id res chain seq x y z
N MET A 1 -27.91 -4.49 12.52
CA MET A 1 -27.69 -3.04 12.35
C MET A 1 -26.37 -2.90 11.58
N ALA A 2 -26.39 -2.39 10.38
CA ALA A 2 -25.17 -2.05 9.66
C ALA A 2 -24.56 -0.85 10.38
N PHE A 3 -23.42 -1.04 11.05
CA PHE A 3 -22.62 0.07 11.50
C PHE A 3 -22.22 0.87 10.26
N ASP A 4 -22.57 2.15 10.23
CA ASP A 4 -22.12 3.08 9.19
C ASP A 4 -20.60 3.24 9.36
N ARG A 5 -19.82 2.36 8.70
CA ARG A 5 -18.36 2.42 8.75
C ARG A 5 -17.92 3.55 7.85
N THR A 6 -17.08 4.41 8.35
CA THR A 6 -16.44 5.45 7.55
C THR A 6 -15.62 4.75 6.45
N THR A 7 -15.98 4.98 5.19
CA THR A 7 -15.31 4.34 4.03
C THR A 7 -14.20 5.20 3.45
N SER A 8 -14.13 6.49 3.81
CA SER A 8 -13.06 7.38 3.40
C SER A 8 -12.67 8.35 4.51
N GLN A 9 -11.40 8.59 4.68
CA GLN A 9 -10.85 9.50 5.68
C GLN A 9 -9.79 10.41 5.04
N VAL A 10 -9.92 11.71 5.24
CA VAL A 10 -8.89 12.68 4.85
C VAL A 10 -7.76 12.62 5.89
N LEU A 11 -6.58 12.20 5.45
CA LEU A 11 -5.37 12.12 6.28
C LEU A 11 -4.63 13.45 6.32
N PHE A 12 -4.67 14.18 5.21
CA PHE A 12 -4.03 15.50 5.06
C PHE A 12 -4.81 16.35 4.04
N ASP A 13 -4.96 17.64 4.30
CA ASP A 13 -5.56 18.63 3.40
C ASP A 13 -5.00 20.02 3.69
N ASN A 14 -4.31 20.62 2.74
CA ASN A 14 -3.86 22.02 2.82
C ASN A 14 -4.55 22.95 1.80
N GLY A 15 -5.62 22.45 1.15
CA GLY A 15 -6.38 23.15 0.13
C GLY A 15 -5.99 22.77 -1.30
N THR A 16 -4.71 22.60 -1.59
CA THR A 16 -4.20 22.22 -2.93
C THR A 16 -3.68 20.79 -2.99
N HIS A 17 -3.23 20.26 -1.85
CA HIS A 17 -2.71 18.90 -1.72
C HIS A 17 -3.50 18.12 -0.68
N LYS A 18 -3.92 16.88 -1.01
CA LYS A 18 -4.71 16.01 -0.13
C LYS A 18 -4.22 14.58 -0.19
N CYS A 19 -4.24 13.92 0.97
CA CYS A 19 -4.08 12.48 1.09
C CYS A 19 -5.35 11.90 1.73
N ILE A 20 -5.93 10.90 1.10
CA ILE A 20 -7.17 10.25 1.54
C ILE A 20 -6.92 8.74 1.64
N SER A 21 -7.38 8.12 2.72
CA SER A 21 -7.47 6.67 2.84
C SER A 21 -8.90 6.18 2.63
N PHE A 22 -9.02 5.02 2.00
CA PHE A 22 -10.28 4.29 1.85
C PHE A 22 -10.16 2.97 2.58
N THR A 23 -11.12 2.67 3.43
CA THR A 23 -11.14 1.49 4.30
C THR A 23 -12.48 0.78 4.20
N SER A 24 -12.52 -0.49 4.59
CA SER A 24 -13.77 -1.25 4.68
C SER A 24 -14.56 -1.37 3.37
N LEU A 25 -13.87 -1.34 2.22
CA LEU A 25 -14.49 -1.40 0.90
C LEU A 25 -14.83 -2.82 0.46
N VAL A 26 -14.12 -3.84 0.95
CA VAL A 26 -14.36 -5.24 0.58
C VAL A 26 -15.59 -5.77 1.33
N LYS A 27 -16.52 -6.36 0.59
CA LYS A 27 -17.69 -7.03 1.16
C LYS A 27 -17.52 -8.54 1.09
N GLY A 28 -18.00 -9.25 2.11
CA GLY A 28 -17.93 -10.72 2.19
C GLY A 28 -16.64 -11.21 2.85
N GLU A 29 -16.07 -12.30 2.35
CA GLU A 29 -14.97 -13.04 3.00
C GLU A 29 -13.56 -12.55 2.60
N GLY A 30 -13.48 -11.55 1.71
CA GLY A 30 -12.19 -11.01 1.26
C GLY A 30 -11.46 -10.25 2.36
N VAL A 31 -10.13 -10.28 2.32
CA VAL A 31 -9.27 -9.50 3.22
C VAL A 31 -9.53 -8.01 3.00
N GLN A 32 -9.66 -7.25 4.09
CA GLN A 32 -9.76 -5.80 4.03
C GLN A 32 -8.39 -5.20 3.81
N ALA A 33 -8.27 -4.40 2.76
CA ALA A 33 -7.09 -3.61 2.48
C ALA A 33 -7.46 -2.13 2.38
N ASN A 34 -6.58 -1.26 2.81
CA ASN A 34 -6.70 0.18 2.67
C ASN A 34 -6.19 0.59 1.29
N GLN A 35 -6.88 1.46 0.60
CA GLN A 35 -6.44 2.09 -0.63
C GLN A 35 -6.24 3.57 -0.38
N PHE A 36 -5.38 4.22 -1.19
CA PHE A 36 -5.06 5.61 -0.94
C PHE A 36 -5.17 6.44 -2.21
N LEU A 37 -5.55 7.71 -2.02
CA LEU A 37 -5.57 8.72 -3.05
C LEU A 37 -4.68 9.88 -2.62
N ILE A 38 -3.73 10.24 -3.47
CA ILE A 38 -2.97 11.48 -3.36
C ILE A 38 -3.43 12.43 -4.45
N LEU A 39 -3.82 13.62 -4.05
CA LEU A 39 -4.21 14.71 -4.94
C LEU A 39 -3.21 15.84 -4.81
N ASP A 40 -2.79 16.39 -5.95
CA ASP A 40 -2.05 17.63 -6.00
C ASP A 40 -2.66 18.51 -7.10
N HIS A 41 -3.35 19.58 -6.70
CA HIS A 41 -4.21 20.38 -7.58
C HIS A 41 -5.25 19.48 -8.28
N GLU A 42 -5.23 19.42 -9.61
CA GLU A 42 -6.15 18.59 -10.39
C GLU A 42 -5.57 17.22 -10.78
N ARG A 43 -4.35 16.90 -10.32
CA ARG A 43 -3.65 15.65 -10.64
C ARG A 43 -3.80 14.64 -9.51
N ALA A 44 -3.90 13.36 -9.85
CA ALA A 44 -4.21 12.32 -8.89
C ALA A 44 -3.39 11.05 -9.09
N ALA A 45 -3.07 10.39 -7.98
CA ALA A 45 -2.50 9.05 -7.95
C ALA A 45 -3.27 8.17 -6.97
N VAL A 46 -3.64 6.97 -7.40
CA VAL A 46 -4.20 5.92 -6.54
C VAL A 46 -3.06 4.97 -6.18
N LEU A 47 -2.86 4.74 -4.87
CA LEU A 47 -1.92 3.77 -4.35
C LEU A 47 -2.69 2.52 -3.90
N ASP A 48 -2.14 1.36 -4.26
CA ASP A 48 -2.67 0.05 -3.93
C ASP A 48 -4.15 -0.07 -4.32
N PRO A 49 -4.45 -0.14 -5.63
CA PRO A 49 -5.80 0.04 -6.17
C PRO A 49 -6.79 -1.06 -5.77
N GLY A 50 -6.31 -2.07 -5.06
CA GLY A 50 -7.12 -3.16 -4.57
C GLY A 50 -7.37 -4.29 -5.56
N GLY A 51 -8.03 -5.33 -5.08
CA GLY A 51 -8.51 -6.44 -5.86
C GLY A 51 -9.77 -6.11 -6.65
N ASP A 52 -10.29 -7.10 -7.37
CA ASP A 52 -11.51 -6.94 -8.18
C ASP A 52 -12.75 -6.58 -7.34
N LEU A 53 -12.82 -7.08 -6.09
CA LEU A 53 -13.88 -6.76 -5.13
C LEU A 53 -13.87 -5.28 -4.71
N THR A 54 -12.73 -4.62 -4.81
CA THR A 54 -12.51 -3.24 -4.36
C THR A 54 -12.76 -2.22 -5.45
N TYR A 55 -12.63 -2.60 -6.74
CA TYR A 55 -12.64 -1.65 -7.86
C TYR A 55 -13.89 -0.75 -7.88
N VAL A 56 -15.09 -1.35 -7.84
CA VAL A 56 -16.35 -0.57 -7.93
C VAL A 56 -16.54 0.32 -6.72
N PRO A 57 -16.49 -0.17 -5.47
CA PRO A 57 -16.64 0.70 -4.32
C PRO A 57 -15.55 1.79 -4.25
N LEU A 58 -14.30 1.48 -4.61
CA LEU A 58 -13.22 2.46 -4.64
C LEU A 58 -13.48 3.57 -5.66
N THR A 59 -13.89 3.22 -6.89
CA THR A 59 -14.20 4.24 -7.91
C THR A 59 -15.37 5.14 -7.49
N MET A 60 -16.37 4.60 -6.78
CA MET A 60 -17.46 5.40 -6.22
C MET A 60 -16.97 6.39 -5.16
N GLU A 61 -16.11 5.94 -4.26
CA GLU A 61 -15.52 6.80 -3.23
C GLU A 61 -14.58 7.85 -3.82
N LEU A 62 -13.71 7.48 -4.79
CA LEU A 62 -12.81 8.40 -5.48
C LEU A 62 -13.55 9.57 -6.15
N ASN A 63 -14.70 9.31 -6.74
CA ASN A 63 -15.50 10.32 -7.42
C ASN A 63 -16.03 11.43 -6.48
N LYS A 64 -15.94 11.25 -5.17
CA LYS A 64 -16.24 12.31 -4.19
C LYS A 64 -15.12 13.37 -4.13
N TYR A 65 -13.90 13.01 -4.54
CA TYR A 65 -12.70 13.84 -4.40
C TYR A 65 -12.14 14.31 -5.74
N THR A 66 -12.18 13.45 -6.76
CA THR A 66 -11.64 13.75 -8.09
C THR A 66 -12.36 12.96 -9.18
N ARG A 67 -12.22 13.40 -10.44
CA ARG A 67 -12.69 12.63 -11.60
C ARG A 67 -11.65 11.57 -11.97
N LEU A 68 -12.09 10.40 -12.42
CA LEU A 68 -11.19 9.35 -12.90
C LEU A 68 -10.29 9.81 -14.08
N THR A 69 -10.74 10.81 -14.83
CA THR A 69 -9.93 11.43 -15.91
C THR A 69 -8.73 12.21 -15.42
N ASN A 70 -8.67 12.55 -14.14
CA ASN A 70 -7.56 13.28 -13.53
C ASN A 70 -6.48 12.35 -12.96
N LEU A 71 -6.70 11.02 -13.05
CA LEU A 71 -5.72 10.05 -12.58
C LEU A 71 -4.52 9.99 -13.53
N ASP A 72 -3.35 10.32 -13.01
CA ASP A 72 -2.07 10.13 -13.70
C ASP A 72 -1.53 8.74 -13.50
N TYR A 73 -1.70 8.22 -12.26
CA TYR A 73 -1.06 6.99 -11.85
C TYR A 73 -1.98 6.08 -11.06
N VAL A 74 -1.80 4.79 -11.30
CA VAL A 74 -2.26 3.69 -10.46
C VAL A 74 -1.01 2.92 -10.02
N ILE A 75 -0.69 2.98 -8.73
CA ILE A 75 0.60 2.59 -8.18
C ILE A 75 0.42 1.35 -7.29
N ALA A 76 1.25 0.34 -7.47
CA ALA A 76 1.29 -0.84 -6.60
C ALA A 76 2.55 -0.90 -5.77
N SER A 77 2.39 -1.13 -4.47
CA SER A 77 3.49 -1.39 -3.55
C SER A 77 4.13 -2.76 -3.78
N HIS A 78 3.32 -3.78 -4.03
CA HIS A 78 3.74 -5.14 -4.31
C HIS A 78 2.67 -5.91 -5.13
N GLN A 79 2.85 -7.22 -5.33
CA GLN A 79 2.10 -8.00 -6.32
C GLN A 79 0.91 -8.79 -5.75
N ASP A 80 0.51 -8.61 -4.52
CA ASP A 80 -0.55 -9.42 -3.91
C ASP A 80 -1.92 -9.20 -4.58
N PRO A 81 -2.75 -10.23 -4.66
CA PRO A 81 -4.01 -10.16 -5.41
C PRO A 81 -5.00 -9.10 -4.93
N ASP A 82 -5.01 -8.81 -3.64
CA ASP A 82 -5.84 -7.77 -3.02
C ASP A 82 -5.34 -6.35 -3.30
N ILE A 83 -4.17 -6.23 -3.95
CA ILE A 83 -3.57 -4.98 -4.39
C ILE A 83 -3.70 -4.76 -5.89
N ILE A 84 -3.38 -5.78 -6.70
CA ILE A 84 -3.13 -5.58 -8.13
C ILE A 84 -4.21 -6.12 -9.05
N THR A 85 -5.11 -7.01 -8.60
CA THR A 85 -6.01 -7.69 -9.55
C THR A 85 -7.04 -6.79 -10.21
N SER A 86 -7.30 -5.60 -9.68
CA SER A 86 -8.15 -4.60 -10.35
C SER A 86 -7.41 -3.77 -11.43
N MET A 87 -6.09 -3.85 -11.53
CA MET A 87 -5.30 -3.02 -12.46
C MET A 87 -5.78 -3.03 -13.92
N PRO A 88 -6.17 -4.17 -14.51
CA PRO A 88 -6.70 -4.16 -15.86
C PRO A 88 -7.91 -3.25 -16.05
N ARG A 89 -8.79 -3.14 -15.05
CA ARG A 89 -9.94 -2.24 -15.11
C ARG A 89 -9.53 -0.77 -15.15
N TRP A 90 -8.53 -0.39 -14.36
CA TRP A 90 -8.00 0.97 -14.39
C TRP A 90 -7.45 1.32 -15.78
N LEU A 91 -6.73 0.40 -16.42
CA LEU A 91 -6.21 0.59 -17.77
C LEU A 91 -7.30 0.70 -18.82
N VAL A 92 -8.44 0.02 -18.66
CA VAL A 92 -9.57 0.10 -19.59
C VAL A 92 -10.34 1.40 -19.42
N TYR A 93 -10.55 1.86 -18.20
CA TYR A 93 -11.49 2.96 -17.92
C TYR A 93 -10.82 4.30 -17.62
N THR A 94 -9.48 4.37 -17.60
CA THR A 94 -8.71 5.60 -17.41
C THR A 94 -7.56 5.69 -18.40
N GLU A 95 -6.91 6.84 -18.47
CA GLU A 95 -5.63 7.04 -19.17
C GLU A 95 -4.42 6.98 -18.23
N ALA A 96 -4.61 6.60 -16.97
CA ALA A 96 -3.56 6.54 -15.95
C ALA A 96 -2.46 5.54 -16.34
N LYS A 97 -1.24 5.83 -15.97
CA LYS A 97 -0.11 4.91 -16.08
C LYS A 97 -0.06 4.00 -14.85
N VAL A 98 0.28 2.75 -15.06
CA VAL A 98 0.58 1.81 -13.97
C VAL A 98 2.02 2.01 -13.54
N VAL A 99 2.24 2.09 -12.24
CA VAL A 99 3.57 2.15 -11.64
C VAL A 99 3.76 0.92 -10.76
N ALA A 100 4.78 0.13 -11.04
CA ALA A 100 5.06 -1.11 -10.31
C ALA A 100 6.54 -1.46 -10.35
N SER A 101 6.96 -2.36 -9.46
CA SER A 101 8.33 -2.88 -9.46
C SER A 101 8.70 -3.47 -10.82
N LYS A 102 9.89 -3.12 -11.33
CA LYS A 102 10.50 -3.73 -12.52
C LYS A 102 10.54 -5.26 -12.43
N LEU A 103 10.69 -5.80 -11.24
CA LEU A 103 10.71 -7.24 -11.01
C LEU A 103 9.41 -7.92 -11.42
N TRP A 104 8.26 -7.26 -11.19
CA TRP A 104 6.92 -7.79 -11.47
C TRP A 104 6.35 -7.36 -12.82
N ALA A 105 6.92 -6.32 -13.44
CA ALA A 105 6.42 -5.67 -14.65
C ALA A 105 6.02 -6.66 -15.76
N ARG A 106 6.87 -7.65 -16.04
CA ARG A 106 6.63 -8.67 -17.07
C ARG A 106 5.50 -9.65 -16.74
N PHE A 107 5.07 -9.73 -15.47
CA PHE A 107 4.00 -10.62 -15.03
C PHE A 107 2.64 -9.94 -15.01
N LEU A 108 2.58 -8.61 -14.91
CA LEU A 108 1.33 -7.86 -14.83
C LEU A 108 0.39 -8.10 -16.01
N PRO A 109 0.84 -8.29 -17.28
CA PRO A 109 -0.04 -8.64 -18.38
C PRO A 109 -0.85 -9.92 -18.18
N HIS A 110 -0.38 -10.85 -17.32
CA HIS A 110 -1.13 -12.07 -16.97
C HIS A 110 -2.39 -11.82 -16.14
N LEU A 111 -2.57 -10.62 -15.60
CA LEU A 111 -3.81 -10.21 -14.93
C LEU A 111 -4.96 -10.01 -15.94
N ASN A 112 -4.67 -9.84 -17.23
CA ASN A 112 -5.67 -9.60 -18.23
C ASN A 112 -6.40 -10.88 -18.64
N SER A 113 -7.72 -10.77 -18.76
CA SER A 113 -8.49 -11.66 -19.62
C SER A 113 -8.45 -11.15 -21.06
N ALA A 114 -8.76 -12.02 -22.04
CA ALA A 114 -8.91 -11.61 -23.44
C ALA A 114 -9.92 -10.46 -23.59
N PHE A 115 -11.05 -10.54 -22.88
CA PHE A 115 -12.08 -9.49 -22.85
C PHE A 115 -11.55 -8.11 -22.41
N MET A 116 -10.64 -8.07 -21.46
CA MET A 116 -10.04 -6.81 -20.99
C MET A 116 -9.00 -6.30 -21.98
N SER A 117 -8.19 -7.19 -22.55
CA SER A 117 -7.17 -6.84 -23.55
C SER A 117 -7.77 -6.16 -24.77
N ASP A 118 -8.91 -6.65 -25.28
CA ASP A 118 -9.59 -6.08 -26.44
C ASP A 118 -10.17 -4.67 -26.18
N ARG A 119 -10.32 -4.27 -24.94
CA ARG A 119 -10.88 -2.97 -24.53
C ARG A 119 -9.83 -1.97 -24.06
N MET A 120 -8.62 -2.41 -23.88
CA MET A 120 -7.54 -1.57 -23.41
C MET A 120 -7.08 -0.64 -24.52
N LYS A 121 -6.98 0.66 -24.22
CA LYS A 121 -6.39 1.64 -25.13
C LYS A 121 -4.87 1.61 -24.97
N GLY A 122 -4.17 1.03 -25.92
CA GLY A 122 -2.74 0.77 -25.82
C GLY A 122 -2.43 -0.49 -24.99
N GLY A 123 -1.20 -0.96 -25.10
CA GLY A 123 -0.72 -2.13 -24.34
C GLY A 123 -0.24 -1.79 -22.94
N TRP A 124 -0.08 -2.79 -22.09
CA TRP A 124 0.55 -2.65 -20.78
C TRP A 124 1.89 -1.93 -20.84
N LEU A 125 2.75 -2.30 -21.80
CA LEU A 125 4.11 -1.76 -21.92
C LEU A 125 4.13 -0.25 -22.22
N GLU A 126 3.13 0.27 -22.91
CA GLU A 126 3.02 1.70 -23.24
C GLU A 126 2.65 2.54 -22.02
N ARG A 127 1.97 1.92 -21.06
CA ARG A 127 1.41 2.59 -19.88
C ARG A 127 2.06 2.17 -18.57
N LEU A 128 3.12 1.34 -18.62
CA LEU A 128 3.83 0.85 -17.45
C LEU A 128 5.08 1.69 -17.18
N ILE A 129 5.20 2.16 -15.95
CA ILE A 129 6.42 2.75 -15.39
C ILE A 129 7.04 1.72 -14.46
N GLU A 130 8.21 1.23 -14.85
CA GLU A 130 8.96 0.25 -14.09
C GLU A 130 9.83 0.92 -13.03
N LEU A 131 9.61 0.61 -11.76
CA LEU A 131 10.41 1.10 -10.65
C LEU A 131 11.70 0.27 -10.53
N PRO A 132 12.87 0.91 -10.58
CA PRO A 132 14.14 0.24 -10.32
C PRO A 132 14.31 -0.07 -8.83
N ASP A 133 15.14 -1.06 -8.49
CA ASP A 133 15.28 -1.57 -7.11
C ASP A 133 15.66 -0.50 -6.07
N HIS A 134 16.36 0.55 -6.49
CA HIS A 134 16.74 1.65 -5.59
C HIS A 134 15.62 2.70 -5.37
N GLY A 135 14.43 2.46 -5.94
CA GLY A 135 13.32 3.42 -5.86
C GLY A 135 13.49 4.59 -6.82
N GLY A 136 12.83 5.70 -6.53
CA GLY A 136 12.86 6.87 -7.40
C GLY A 136 11.88 7.96 -6.98
N ILE A 137 11.53 8.81 -7.92
CA ILE A 137 10.61 9.92 -7.74
C ILE A 137 9.54 9.86 -8.83
N ILE A 138 8.28 9.95 -8.43
CA ILE A 138 7.12 10.05 -9.33
C ILE A 138 6.60 11.49 -9.22
N PRO A 139 6.66 12.30 -10.29
CA PRO A 139 6.06 13.63 -10.26
C PRO A 139 4.53 13.54 -10.21
N LEU A 140 3.89 14.39 -9.42
CA LEU A 140 2.43 14.48 -9.33
C LEU A 140 2.04 15.96 -9.19
N GLY A 141 1.45 16.54 -10.23
CA GLY A 141 1.11 17.96 -10.24
C GLY A 141 2.35 18.86 -10.06
N GLU A 142 2.35 19.67 -9.02
CA GLU A 142 3.48 20.49 -8.59
C GLU A 142 4.33 19.82 -7.49
N SER A 143 3.90 18.62 -7.06
CA SER A 143 4.54 17.82 -6.01
C SER A 143 5.20 16.54 -6.56
N ARG A 144 5.56 15.65 -5.67
CA ARG A 144 6.17 14.35 -5.99
C ARG A 144 5.86 13.30 -4.95
N ILE A 145 5.84 12.05 -5.38
CA ILE A 145 5.82 10.88 -4.50
C ILE A 145 7.22 10.27 -4.51
N ILE A 146 7.80 10.02 -3.35
CA ILE A 146 9.11 9.38 -3.21
C ILE A 146 8.88 7.88 -3.07
N VAL A 147 9.49 7.10 -3.96
CA VAL A 147 9.45 5.64 -3.95
C VAL A 147 10.55 5.12 -3.03
N VAL A 148 10.16 4.53 -1.92
CA VAL A 148 11.05 4.06 -0.86
C VAL A 148 11.23 2.54 -0.99
N PRO A 149 12.46 2.02 -1.18
CA PRO A 149 12.71 0.58 -1.23
C PRO A 149 12.30 -0.11 0.08
N ALA A 150 11.54 -1.20 -0.04
CA ALA A 150 11.12 -2.02 1.10
C ALA A 150 11.17 -3.52 0.73
N HIS A 151 12.20 -3.92 -0.03
CA HIS A 151 12.35 -5.28 -0.54
C HIS A 151 12.36 -6.30 0.59
N PHE A 152 11.62 -7.39 0.38
CA PHE A 152 11.43 -8.47 1.36
C PHE A 152 10.64 -8.07 2.64
N LEU A 153 9.92 -6.92 2.59
CA LEU A 153 9.01 -6.46 3.65
C LEU A 153 7.58 -6.22 3.10
N HIS A 154 6.71 -7.26 2.80
CA HIS A 154 7.08 -8.68 2.89
C HIS A 154 7.58 -9.26 1.54
N SER A 155 7.21 -8.69 0.43
CA SER A 155 7.47 -9.23 -0.89
C SER A 155 8.84 -8.81 -1.44
N VAL A 156 9.43 -9.67 -2.26
CA VAL A 156 10.58 -9.28 -3.08
C VAL A 156 10.14 -8.19 -4.08
N GLY A 157 10.89 -7.11 -4.20
CA GLY A 157 10.50 -5.98 -5.07
C GLY A 157 9.39 -5.09 -4.48
N ASN A 158 9.15 -5.17 -3.16
CA ASN A 158 8.22 -4.30 -2.46
C ASN A 158 8.75 -2.86 -2.38
N PHE A 159 7.83 -1.90 -2.54
CA PHE A 159 8.08 -0.48 -2.35
C PHE A 159 7.07 0.11 -1.37
N GLN A 160 7.46 1.21 -0.77
CA GLN A 160 6.61 2.11 -0.01
C GLN A 160 6.61 3.47 -0.68
N PHE A 161 5.63 4.31 -0.36
CA PHE A 161 5.48 5.60 -1.00
C PHE A 161 5.41 6.70 0.05
N TYR A 162 6.33 7.65 -0.05
CA TYR A 162 6.39 8.76 0.88
C TYR A 162 5.93 10.05 0.20
N ASP A 163 4.96 10.70 0.81
CA ASP A 163 4.50 12.03 0.43
C ASP A 163 5.20 13.09 1.30
N PRO A 164 6.09 13.91 0.72
CA PRO A 164 6.88 14.87 1.48
C PRO A 164 6.09 16.12 1.90
N ILE A 165 4.93 16.41 1.26
CA ILE A 165 4.07 17.54 1.65
C ILE A 165 3.26 17.16 2.88
N ALA A 166 2.61 16.01 2.84
CA ALA A 166 1.83 15.51 3.95
C ALA A 166 2.68 14.85 5.05
N LYS A 167 3.96 14.51 4.75
CA LYS A 167 4.86 13.73 5.60
C LYS A 167 4.30 12.37 5.98
N ILE A 168 3.62 11.74 5.02
CA ILE A 168 2.99 10.43 5.18
C ILE A 168 3.82 9.37 4.47
N LEU A 169 4.17 8.29 5.18
CA LEU A 169 4.69 7.07 4.59
C LEU A 169 3.55 6.05 4.45
N PHE A 170 3.15 5.76 3.20
CA PHE A 170 2.27 4.63 2.86
C PHE A 170 3.13 3.38 2.83
N SER A 171 3.02 2.58 3.87
CA SER A 171 4.03 1.57 4.23
C SER A 171 3.75 0.17 3.68
N GLY A 172 2.76 0.01 2.78
CA GLY A 172 2.34 -1.31 2.35
C GLY A 172 1.99 -2.17 3.57
N ASP A 173 2.55 -3.35 3.65
CA ASP A 173 2.26 -4.28 4.75
C ASP A 173 3.07 -4.06 6.03
N MET A 174 4.05 -3.15 6.02
CA MET A 174 4.74 -2.79 7.25
C MET A 174 3.81 -2.00 8.18
N GLY A 175 3.53 -2.57 9.34
CA GLY A 175 2.54 -2.07 10.29
C GLY A 175 1.16 -2.70 10.13
N ALA A 176 0.98 -3.66 9.21
CA ALA A 176 -0.27 -4.39 9.03
C ALA A 176 -0.81 -4.96 10.34
N SER A 177 -2.11 -4.78 10.58
CA SER A 177 -2.76 -5.22 11.80
C SER A 177 -4.17 -5.73 11.56
N MET A 178 -4.56 -6.76 12.35
CA MET A 178 -5.89 -7.34 12.34
C MET A 178 -6.83 -6.50 13.23
N VAL A 179 -7.56 -5.56 12.64
CA VAL A 179 -8.52 -4.68 13.34
C VAL A 179 -9.90 -4.75 12.67
N GLU A 180 -10.94 -4.48 13.44
CA GLU A 180 -12.31 -4.42 12.92
C GLU A 180 -12.59 -3.15 12.11
N ASP A 181 -11.91 -2.06 12.45
CA ASP A 181 -12.11 -0.74 11.85
C ASP A 181 -10.76 -0.01 11.75
N ALA A 182 -10.23 0.03 10.54
CA ALA A 182 -8.95 0.65 10.24
C ALA A 182 -8.99 2.20 10.29
N ALA A 183 -10.18 2.79 10.26
CA ALA A 183 -10.34 4.25 10.36
C ALA A 183 -10.20 4.77 11.81
N LYS A 184 -10.27 3.88 12.82
CA LYS A 184 -10.09 4.28 14.21
C LYS A 184 -8.61 4.54 14.51
N PRO A 185 -8.32 5.65 15.22
CA PRO A 185 -6.95 5.95 15.62
C PRO A 185 -6.43 4.89 16.61
N LEU A 186 -5.12 4.70 16.59
CA LEU A 186 -4.43 3.86 17.56
C LEU A 186 -4.41 4.53 18.94
N GLU A 187 -5.06 3.92 19.93
CA GLU A 187 -5.13 4.46 21.29
C GLU A 187 -3.98 4.01 22.19
N ASN A 188 -3.56 2.75 22.03
CA ASN A 188 -2.51 2.13 22.87
C ASN A 188 -1.65 1.18 22.04
N PHE A 189 -0.39 1.54 21.85
CA PHE A 189 0.53 0.76 21.03
C PHE A 189 0.80 -0.64 21.62
N ALA A 190 1.03 -0.76 22.94
CA ALA A 190 1.31 -2.04 23.57
C ALA A 190 0.14 -3.04 23.41
N ALA A 191 -1.10 -2.55 23.51
CA ALA A 191 -2.29 -3.35 23.28
C ALA A 191 -2.51 -3.70 21.79
N HIS A 192 -1.84 -3.00 20.89
CA HIS A 192 -1.93 -3.23 19.45
C HIS A 192 -0.92 -4.27 18.94
N ILE A 193 0.22 -4.46 19.63
CA ILE A 193 1.27 -5.42 19.26
C ILE A 193 0.72 -6.82 18.93
N PRO A 194 -0.17 -7.45 19.74
CA PRO A 194 -0.72 -8.77 19.42
C PRO A 194 -1.46 -8.83 18.08
N LYS A 195 -2.02 -7.72 17.60
CA LYS A 195 -2.74 -7.64 16.34
C LYS A 195 -1.82 -7.59 15.12
N MET A 196 -0.54 -7.27 15.32
CA MET A 196 0.49 -7.15 14.28
C MET A 196 1.47 -8.32 14.27
N LYS A 197 1.80 -8.85 15.46
CA LYS A 197 2.97 -9.71 15.67
C LYS A 197 2.99 -10.94 14.77
N SER A 198 1.91 -11.72 14.74
CA SER A 198 1.87 -12.97 13.98
C SER A 198 2.01 -12.77 12.48
N PHE A 199 1.43 -11.69 11.96
CA PHE A 199 1.59 -11.32 10.55
C PHE A 199 3.07 -11.01 10.24
N HIS A 200 3.68 -10.09 10.98
CA HIS A 200 5.08 -9.71 10.72
C HIS A 200 6.05 -10.89 10.92
N GLN A 201 5.83 -11.72 11.95
CA GLN A 201 6.65 -12.92 12.15
C GLN A 201 6.56 -13.90 10.99
N ARG A 202 5.39 -14.02 10.35
CA ARG A 202 5.18 -14.99 9.26
C ARG A 202 5.62 -14.48 7.90
N TYR A 203 5.33 -13.21 7.60
CA TYR A 203 5.46 -12.68 6.24
C TYR A 203 6.72 -11.87 5.99
N MET A 204 7.30 -11.21 7.00
CA MET A 204 8.56 -10.50 6.81
C MET A 204 9.73 -11.48 6.68
N CYS A 205 10.69 -11.17 5.80
CA CYS A 205 11.77 -12.09 5.47
C CYS A 205 12.70 -12.38 6.65
N SER A 206 13.20 -11.34 7.32
CA SER A 206 14.12 -11.46 8.47
C SER A 206 14.26 -10.15 9.22
N ASN A 207 14.66 -10.24 10.49
CA ASN A 207 15.02 -9.09 11.31
C ASN A 207 16.15 -8.23 10.70
N LYS A 208 17.08 -8.86 9.99
CA LYS A 208 18.14 -8.14 9.29
C LYS A 208 17.58 -7.11 8.31
N VAL A 209 16.60 -7.50 7.50
CA VAL A 209 15.97 -6.60 6.51
C VAL A 209 15.16 -5.52 7.21
N ILE A 210 14.42 -5.88 8.26
CA ILE A 210 13.68 -4.93 9.09
C ILE A 210 14.61 -3.83 9.64
N ARG A 211 15.74 -4.18 10.22
CA ARG A 211 16.69 -3.20 10.75
C ARG A 211 17.27 -2.27 9.70
N LEU A 212 17.56 -2.78 8.51
CA LEU A 212 18.00 -1.94 7.40
C LEU A 212 16.93 -0.91 7.01
N TRP A 213 15.69 -1.34 6.96
CA TRP A 213 14.55 -0.47 6.69
C TRP A 213 14.32 0.54 7.82
N VAL A 214 14.32 0.11 9.09
CA VAL A 214 14.16 1.00 10.26
C VAL A 214 15.22 2.09 10.24
N ASN A 215 16.49 1.75 10.01
CA ASN A 215 17.59 2.72 9.95
C ASN A 215 17.35 3.77 8.86
N MET A 216 16.84 3.38 7.70
CA MET A 216 16.51 4.30 6.63
C MET A 216 15.32 5.18 7.03
N VAL A 217 14.23 4.60 7.53
CA VAL A 217 12.99 5.33 7.87
C VAL A 217 13.22 6.33 9.00
N ARG A 218 14.08 6.03 9.97
CA ARG A 218 14.44 6.97 11.04
C ARG A 218 15.13 8.26 10.53
N THR A 219 15.66 8.26 9.30
CA THR A 219 16.25 9.46 8.69
C THR A 219 15.21 10.34 7.98
N MET A 220 13.97 9.86 7.83
CA MET A 220 12.90 10.55 7.11
C MET A 220 12.05 11.41 8.06
N ASP A 221 11.53 12.54 7.57
CA ASP A 221 10.63 13.39 8.34
C ASP A 221 9.17 12.94 8.19
N ILE A 222 8.82 11.87 8.90
CA ILE A 222 7.50 11.23 8.83
C ILE A 222 6.66 11.67 10.02
N GLU A 223 5.43 12.13 9.76
CA GLU A 223 4.41 12.45 10.77
C GLU A 223 3.31 11.39 10.87
N MET A 224 3.19 10.51 9.84
CA MET A 224 2.24 9.42 9.84
C MET A 224 2.79 8.23 9.03
N ILE A 225 2.64 7.01 9.56
CA ILE A 225 2.82 5.77 8.81
C ILE A 225 1.45 5.13 8.61
N VAL A 226 1.09 4.85 7.35
CA VAL A 226 -0.22 4.31 7.00
C VAL A 226 -0.04 2.97 6.31
N PRO A 227 -0.33 1.85 7.01
CA PRO A 227 -0.24 0.53 6.44
C PRO A 227 -1.43 0.22 5.53
N GLN A 228 -1.25 -0.71 4.62
CA GLN A 228 -2.30 -1.20 3.74
C GLN A 228 -3.37 -2.01 4.49
N HIS A 229 -3.02 -2.64 5.60
CA HIS A 229 -3.95 -3.34 6.47
C HIS A 229 -3.91 -2.76 7.89
N GLY A 230 -5.07 -2.34 8.38
CA GLY A 230 -5.20 -1.86 9.76
C GLY A 230 -5.00 -0.36 9.96
N THR A 231 -4.66 0.00 11.18
CA THR A 231 -4.72 1.38 11.70
C THR A 231 -3.41 2.14 11.49
N PRO A 232 -3.44 3.43 11.13
CA PRO A 232 -2.26 4.26 10.99
C PRO A 232 -1.58 4.56 12.33
N PHE A 233 -0.25 4.78 12.29
CA PHE A 233 0.55 5.32 13.38
C PHE A 233 0.68 6.83 13.18
N ILE A 234 0.15 7.61 14.10
CA ILE A 234 0.05 9.07 13.98
C ILE A 234 0.95 9.75 15.01
N GLY A 235 1.81 10.64 14.50
CA GLY A 235 2.77 11.39 15.32
C GLY A 235 4.02 10.62 15.69
N LYS A 236 5.05 11.37 16.04
CA LYS A 236 6.41 10.83 16.30
C LYS A 236 6.44 9.76 17.39
N GLU A 237 5.58 9.88 18.40
CA GLU A 237 5.56 8.91 19.51
C GLU A 237 5.14 7.52 19.03
N GLN A 238 3.99 7.41 18.35
CA GLN A 238 3.51 6.10 17.86
C GLN A 238 4.43 5.51 16.80
N ILE A 239 4.99 6.37 15.93
CA ILE A 239 5.97 5.97 14.92
C ILE A 239 7.22 5.39 15.59
N ASN A 240 7.79 6.06 16.61
CA ASN A 240 8.95 5.57 17.32
C ASN A 240 8.66 4.26 18.07
N GLN A 241 7.50 4.16 18.74
CA GLN A 241 7.07 2.92 19.39
C GLN A 241 6.99 1.75 18.39
N PHE A 242 6.46 2.00 17.19
CA PHE A 242 6.41 0.99 16.13
C PHE A 242 7.81 0.61 15.63
N LEU A 243 8.67 1.58 15.35
CA LEU A 243 10.03 1.33 14.88
C LEU A 243 10.86 0.59 15.92
N ASP A 244 10.77 0.97 17.21
CA ASP A 244 11.49 0.30 18.31
C ASP A 244 11.03 -1.15 18.49
N TRP A 245 9.73 -1.40 18.38
CA TRP A 245 9.18 -2.75 18.47
C TRP A 245 9.59 -3.63 17.29
N ILE A 246 9.41 -3.14 16.06
CA ILE A 246 9.65 -3.97 14.87
C ILE A 246 11.13 -4.25 14.66
N GLU A 247 12.02 -3.34 15.05
CA GLU A 247 13.48 -3.49 14.99
C GLU A 247 13.99 -4.71 15.76
N THR A 248 13.27 -5.10 16.82
CA THR A 248 13.65 -6.24 17.67
C THR A 248 12.93 -7.54 17.33
N LEU A 249 12.00 -7.50 16.36
CA LEU A 249 11.18 -8.67 16.05
C LEU A 249 11.95 -9.68 15.19
N GLU A 250 12.11 -10.89 15.68
CA GLU A 250 12.53 -12.05 14.87
C GLU A 250 11.37 -12.50 13.99
N CYS A 251 11.65 -12.75 12.71
CA CYS A 251 10.62 -13.08 11.73
C CYS A 251 11.18 -13.89 10.55
N GLY A 252 10.29 -14.51 9.79
CA GLY A 252 10.63 -15.25 8.58
C GLY A 252 11.72 -16.29 8.85
N ILE A 253 12.84 -16.14 8.15
CA ILE A 253 13.95 -17.09 8.23
C ILE A 253 14.66 -17.11 9.59
N ASP A 254 14.54 -16.06 10.41
CA ASP A 254 15.10 -16.06 11.77
C ASP A 254 14.42 -17.10 12.68
N LEU A 255 13.18 -17.48 12.35
CA LEU A 255 12.35 -18.42 13.12
C LEU A 255 12.32 -19.83 12.51
N MET A 256 13.08 -20.07 11.43
CA MET A 256 13.10 -21.35 10.76
C MET A 256 14.24 -22.22 11.28
N ASP A 257 13.92 -23.49 11.51
CA ASP A 257 14.87 -24.54 11.85
C ASP A 257 14.58 -25.83 11.06
N GLU A 258 15.31 -26.90 11.34
CA GLU A 258 15.21 -28.18 10.65
C GLU A 258 13.81 -28.82 10.73
N THR A 259 13.04 -28.49 11.75
CA THR A 259 11.70 -29.09 11.96
C THR A 259 10.67 -28.60 10.94
N VAL A 260 10.87 -27.40 10.38
CA VAL A 260 10.00 -26.83 9.36
C VAL A 260 10.11 -27.56 8.02
N PHE A 261 11.26 -28.17 7.75
CA PHE A 261 11.58 -28.87 6.49
C PHE A 261 11.53 -30.40 6.62
N THR A 262 10.63 -30.90 7.43
CA THR A 262 10.40 -32.35 7.57
C THR A 262 9.36 -32.81 6.53
N CYS A 263 9.70 -33.86 5.76
CA CYS A 263 8.75 -34.47 4.83
C CYS A 263 7.63 -35.17 5.60
N PRO A 264 6.34 -34.93 5.30
CA PRO A 264 5.27 -35.74 5.87
C PRO A 264 5.42 -37.23 5.50
N GLU A 265 5.13 -38.13 6.47
CA GLU A 265 5.12 -39.59 6.25
C GLU A 265 3.82 -40.03 5.55
#